data_fba1b39d9a23ea15b0b065c1181e3868
#
_entry.id   fba1b39d9a23ea15b0b065c1181e3868
#
_cell.length_a   1.000
_cell.length_b   1.000
_cell.length_c   1.000
_cell.angle_alpha   90.00
_cell.angle_beta   90.00
_cell.angle_gamma   90.00
#
_symmetry.space_group_name_H-M   'P 1'
#
loop_
_entity.id
_entity.type
_entity.pdbx_description
1 polymer ?
#
loop_
_entity_poly.entity_id
_entity_poly.type
_entity_poly.pdbx_seq_one_letter_code
_entity_poly.pdbx_strand_id
1 'polypeptide(L)'
;NIPIKVVPHASDVKKFYKKYDKLTLPQAEGNFVFYTIADLNKRKNLESFIRAFHTEFEPSEPVSILIKSSKYGMAAEDTAKNIKDICNKVKSGIKKFISLDAYKEDLIIADFINDEAICGIHESCDCFVMPSYGEAWCIPAFDAMGFGNTPICTNVGGMADFVGHAGFLIE
;
A
#
# COMPACT_ATOMS: atom_id res chain seq x y z
N ASN A 1 -25.44 32.66 5.90
CA ASN A 1 -24.63 31.48 6.22
C ASN A 1 -25.34 30.28 5.62
N ILE A 2 -24.64 29.56 4.73
CA ILE A 2 -25.10 28.26 4.20
C ILE A 2 -24.54 27.20 5.13
N PRO A 3 -25.38 26.31 5.71
CA PRO A 3 -24.88 25.26 6.58
C PRO A 3 -24.06 24.23 5.74
N ILE A 4 -22.86 23.93 6.20
CA ILE A 4 -21.99 22.91 5.61
C ILE A 4 -22.00 21.70 6.54
N LYS A 5 -22.23 20.50 5.98
CA LYS A 5 -22.17 19.23 6.73
C LYS A 5 -21.16 18.29 6.06
N VAL A 6 -20.26 17.75 6.85
CA VAL A 6 -19.34 16.70 6.41
C VAL A 6 -20.09 15.36 6.40
N VAL A 7 -20.03 14.67 5.28
CA VAL A 7 -20.62 13.34 5.10
C VAL A 7 -19.48 12.37 4.73
N PRO A 8 -19.19 11.37 5.56
CA PRO A 8 -18.18 10.37 5.26
C PRO A 8 -18.52 9.59 3.99
N HIS A 9 -17.49 9.01 3.36
CA HIS A 9 -17.68 8.14 2.22
C HIS A 9 -18.45 6.87 2.62
N ALA A 10 -19.47 6.53 1.84
CA ALA A 10 -20.21 5.28 2.04
C ALA A 10 -19.37 4.07 1.61
N SER A 11 -19.41 2.99 2.37
CA SER A 11 -18.75 1.73 2.05
C SER A 11 -19.69 0.55 2.19
N ASP A 12 -19.58 -0.43 1.28
CA ASP A 12 -20.28 -1.71 1.44
C ASP A 12 -19.54 -2.58 2.46
N VAL A 13 -19.98 -2.49 3.72
CA VAL A 13 -19.40 -3.26 4.82
C VAL A 13 -19.63 -4.77 4.72
N LYS A 14 -20.56 -5.23 3.85
CA LYS A 14 -20.82 -6.66 3.66
C LYS A 14 -19.62 -7.41 3.12
N LYS A 15 -18.74 -6.72 2.38
CA LYS A 15 -17.50 -7.31 1.86
C LYS A 15 -16.57 -7.82 2.97
N PHE A 16 -16.58 -7.21 4.16
CA PHE A 16 -15.71 -7.62 5.28
C PHE A 16 -16.17 -8.91 5.99
N TYR A 17 -17.36 -9.40 5.69
CA TYR A 17 -17.90 -10.66 6.24
C TYR A 17 -17.79 -11.84 5.27
N LYS A 18 -17.27 -11.60 4.06
CA LYS A 18 -17.00 -12.65 3.08
C LYS A 18 -15.56 -13.15 3.26
N LYS A 19 -15.34 -14.40 2.86
CA LYS A 19 -13.98 -14.92 2.66
C LYS A 19 -13.59 -14.74 1.20
N TYR A 20 -12.37 -14.34 0.99
CA TYR A 20 -11.78 -14.20 -0.34
C TYR A 20 -10.58 -15.13 -0.48
N ASP A 21 -10.31 -15.54 -1.71
CA ASP A 21 -9.12 -16.32 -2.00
C ASP A 21 -7.87 -15.47 -1.71
N LYS A 22 -7.00 -16.01 -0.87
CA LYS A 22 -5.75 -15.36 -0.57
C LYS A 22 -4.85 -15.32 -1.80
N LEU A 23 -4.15 -14.22 -1.97
CA LEU A 23 -3.13 -14.09 -2.99
C LEU A 23 -1.97 -15.04 -2.68
N THR A 24 -1.56 -15.84 -3.66
CA THR A 24 -0.36 -16.66 -3.51
C THR A 24 0.88 -15.79 -3.71
N LEU A 25 1.65 -15.61 -2.65
CA LEU A 25 2.89 -14.82 -2.62
C LEU A 25 4.04 -15.70 -2.13
N PRO A 26 4.60 -16.59 -2.98
CA PRO A 26 5.63 -17.54 -2.55
C PRO A 26 6.86 -16.86 -1.94
N GLN A 27 7.23 -15.67 -2.46
CA GLN A 27 8.37 -14.88 -1.96
C GLN A 27 8.11 -14.22 -0.59
N ALA A 28 6.85 -14.19 -0.13
CA ALA A 28 6.46 -13.62 1.15
C ALA A 28 5.91 -14.67 2.12
N GLU A 29 6.03 -15.96 1.81
CA GLU A 29 5.52 -17.03 2.66
C GLU A 29 6.16 -16.96 4.06
N GLY A 30 5.30 -16.86 5.09
CA GLY A 30 5.73 -16.75 6.49
C GLY A 30 6.22 -15.35 6.90
N ASN A 31 6.24 -14.39 6.00
CA ASN A 31 6.64 -13.02 6.31
C ASN A 31 5.44 -12.14 6.71
N PHE A 32 5.71 -11.14 7.52
CA PHE A 32 4.79 -10.02 7.74
C PHE A 32 4.84 -9.09 6.53
N VAL A 33 3.68 -8.83 5.89
CA VAL A 33 3.62 -8.13 4.61
C VAL A 33 3.11 -6.70 4.78
N PHE A 34 4.00 -5.73 4.56
CA PHE A 34 3.63 -4.33 4.37
C PHE A 34 3.18 -4.11 2.93
N TYR A 35 2.04 -3.45 2.71
CA TYR A 35 1.53 -3.29 1.36
C TYR A 35 0.86 -1.94 1.11
N THR A 36 0.77 -1.58 -0.17
CA THR A 36 -0.01 -0.43 -0.64
C THR A 36 -0.85 -0.79 -1.86
N ILE A 37 -2.02 -0.16 -1.98
CA ILE A 37 -2.89 -0.24 -3.16
C ILE A 37 -3.19 1.18 -3.59
N ALA A 38 -2.66 1.60 -4.74
CA ALA A 38 -2.75 2.98 -5.20
C ALA A 38 -2.56 3.11 -6.70
N ASP A 39 -3.07 4.18 -7.29
CA ASP A 39 -2.66 4.59 -8.64
C ASP A 39 -1.20 5.04 -8.64
N LEU A 40 -0.50 4.77 -9.75
CA LEU A 40 0.88 5.25 -9.94
C LEU A 40 0.89 6.75 -10.25
N ASN A 41 0.89 7.56 -9.20
CA ASN A 41 1.05 9.01 -9.30
C ASN A 41 1.85 9.58 -8.11
N LYS A 42 2.45 10.77 -8.32
CA LYS A 42 3.32 11.40 -7.32
C LYS A 42 2.62 11.70 -5.99
N ARG A 43 1.32 12.01 -6.03
CA ARG A 43 0.55 12.32 -4.83
C ARG A 43 0.52 11.17 -3.83
N LYS A 44 0.57 9.92 -4.30
CA LYS A 44 0.56 8.71 -3.46
C LYS A 44 1.88 8.47 -2.72
N ASN A 45 2.95 9.17 -3.12
CA ASN A 45 4.24 9.18 -2.43
C ASN A 45 4.84 7.77 -2.20
N LEU A 46 4.75 6.93 -3.24
CA LEU A 46 5.28 5.57 -3.22
C LEU A 46 6.77 5.52 -2.84
N GLU A 47 7.55 6.54 -3.26
CA GLU A 47 8.99 6.63 -2.94
C GLU A 47 9.25 6.63 -1.43
N SER A 48 8.40 7.29 -0.62
CA SER A 48 8.56 7.31 0.84
C SER A 48 8.27 5.95 1.48
N PHE A 49 7.27 5.21 1.00
CA PHE A 49 7.01 3.85 1.48
C PHE A 49 8.18 2.91 1.19
N ILE A 50 8.67 2.89 -0.05
CA ILE A 50 9.82 2.07 -0.46
C ILE A 50 11.06 2.44 0.36
N ARG A 51 11.32 3.74 0.53
CA ARG A 51 12.47 4.25 1.30
C ARG A 51 12.40 3.81 2.76
N ALA A 52 11.26 4.02 3.42
CA ALA A 52 11.08 3.64 4.82
C ALA A 52 11.31 2.14 5.02
N PHE A 53 10.68 1.29 4.18
CA PHE A 53 10.82 -0.15 4.25
C PHE A 53 12.28 -0.62 4.09
N HIS A 54 12.97 -0.17 3.05
CA HIS A 54 14.34 -0.61 2.78
C HIS A 54 15.40 0.05 3.68
N THR A 55 15.06 1.15 4.35
CA THR A 55 15.94 1.74 5.37
C THR A 55 15.86 0.95 6.67
N GLU A 56 14.65 0.60 7.07
CA GLU A 56 14.39 -0.08 8.35
C GLU A 56 14.85 -1.53 8.31
N PHE A 57 14.36 -2.34 7.38
CA PHE A 57 14.50 -3.79 7.45
C PHE A 57 15.78 -4.32 6.79
N GLU A 58 16.37 -5.35 7.43
CA GLU A 58 17.46 -6.13 6.87
C GLU A 58 16.94 -7.26 5.95
N PRO A 59 17.76 -7.73 4.99
CA PRO A 59 17.35 -8.81 4.07
C PRO A 59 16.90 -10.10 4.75
N SER A 60 17.46 -10.41 5.92
CA SER A 60 17.18 -11.64 6.68
C SER A 60 15.91 -11.59 7.54
N GLU A 61 15.31 -10.42 7.74
CA GLU A 61 14.11 -10.29 8.56
C GLU A 61 12.88 -10.86 7.85
N PRO A 62 11.94 -11.52 8.57
CA PRO A 62 10.77 -12.15 7.97
C PRO A 62 9.68 -11.11 7.64
N VAL A 63 10.01 -10.14 6.81
CA VAL A 63 9.10 -9.09 6.33
C VAL A 63 9.17 -8.95 4.82
N SER A 64 8.09 -8.51 4.19
CA SER A 64 8.00 -8.29 2.75
C SER A 64 7.27 -6.98 2.43
N ILE A 65 7.55 -6.43 1.26
CA ILE A 65 6.85 -5.27 0.69
C ILE A 65 6.06 -5.67 -0.54
N LEU A 66 4.76 -5.33 -0.59
CA LEU A 66 3.90 -5.53 -1.75
C LEU A 66 3.38 -4.19 -2.25
N ILE A 67 3.57 -3.93 -3.53
CA ILE A 67 3.11 -2.73 -4.22
C ILE A 67 2.08 -3.14 -5.27
N LYS A 68 0.79 -2.94 -4.97
CA LYS A 68 -0.29 -3.01 -5.96
C LYS A 68 -0.51 -1.63 -6.52
N SER A 69 -0.15 -1.43 -7.77
CA SER A 69 -0.34 -0.14 -8.43
C SER A 69 -0.63 -0.32 -9.90
N SER A 70 -1.56 0.45 -10.42
CA SER A 70 -1.89 0.51 -11.85
C SER A 70 -1.95 1.95 -12.30
N LYS A 71 -1.93 2.18 -13.61
CA LYS A 71 -2.08 3.51 -14.19
C LYS A 71 -3.01 3.45 -15.39
N TYR A 72 -4.07 4.25 -15.34
CA TYR A 72 -5.00 4.34 -16.46
C TYR A 72 -4.29 4.78 -17.74
N GLY A 73 -4.54 4.07 -18.85
CA GLY A 73 -3.93 4.33 -20.15
C GLY A 73 -2.49 3.83 -20.32
N MET A 74 -1.98 3.03 -19.37
CA MET A 74 -0.64 2.41 -19.42
C MET A 74 -0.77 0.88 -19.31
N ALA A 75 0.01 0.15 -20.10
CA ALA A 75 0.07 -1.31 -20.00
C ALA A 75 0.64 -1.75 -18.63
N ALA A 76 0.28 -2.97 -18.20
CA ALA A 76 0.75 -3.51 -16.94
C ALA A 76 2.27 -3.65 -16.89
N GLU A 77 2.89 -4.10 -17.98
CA GLU A 77 4.34 -4.27 -18.12
C GLU A 77 5.07 -2.94 -17.99
N ASP A 78 4.56 -1.87 -18.62
CA ASP A 78 5.14 -0.52 -18.52
C ASP A 78 4.96 0.05 -17.11
N THR A 79 3.81 -0.21 -16.48
CA THR A 79 3.55 0.19 -15.09
C THR A 79 4.49 -0.52 -14.14
N ALA A 80 4.67 -1.84 -14.27
CA ALA A 80 5.59 -2.64 -13.47
C ALA A 80 7.04 -2.17 -13.63
N LYS A 81 7.46 -1.90 -14.86
CA LYS A 81 8.79 -1.34 -15.17
C LYS A 81 9.00 0.00 -14.46
N ASN A 82 8.03 0.91 -14.57
CA ASN A 82 8.11 2.23 -13.91
C ASN A 82 8.21 2.09 -12.39
N ILE A 83 7.45 1.18 -11.78
CA ILE A 83 7.53 0.93 -10.33
C ILE A 83 8.91 0.38 -9.96
N LYS A 84 9.43 -0.58 -10.73
CA LYS A 84 10.77 -1.15 -10.53
C LYS A 84 11.87 -0.09 -10.64
N ASP A 85 11.76 0.82 -11.60
CA ASP A 85 12.69 1.94 -11.77
C ASP A 85 12.65 2.88 -10.55
N ILE A 86 11.46 3.14 -9.99
CA ILE A 86 11.30 3.91 -8.75
C ILE A 86 11.98 3.18 -7.58
N CYS A 87 11.75 1.87 -7.42
CA CYS A 87 12.36 1.05 -6.37
C CYS A 87 13.91 1.12 -6.47
N ASN A 88 14.45 0.89 -7.65
CA ASN A 88 15.89 0.92 -7.90
C ASN A 88 16.49 2.30 -7.60
N LYS A 89 15.84 3.37 -8.04
CA LYS A 89 16.26 4.75 -7.75
C LYS A 89 16.28 5.03 -6.24
N VAL A 90 15.25 4.59 -5.53
CA VAL A 90 15.16 4.77 -4.07
C VAL A 90 16.26 3.99 -3.36
N LYS A 91 16.44 2.69 -3.68
CA LYS A 91 17.48 1.82 -3.11
C LYS A 91 18.88 2.40 -3.35
N SER A 92 19.16 2.88 -4.57
CA SER A 92 20.42 3.56 -4.90
C SER A 92 20.64 4.82 -4.06
N GLY A 93 19.57 5.54 -3.71
CA GLY A 93 19.63 6.74 -2.87
C GLY A 93 19.80 6.46 -1.38
N ILE A 94 19.37 5.29 -0.88
CA ILE A 94 19.54 4.85 0.52
C ILE A 94 21.01 4.52 0.81
N LYS A 95 21.72 3.88 -0.14
CA LYS A 95 23.15 3.49 -0.02
C LYS A 95 23.44 2.55 1.17
N LYS A 96 22.46 1.77 1.62
CA LYS A 96 22.61 0.78 2.70
C LYS A 96 23.47 -0.40 2.23
N PHE A 97 23.31 -0.82 0.98
CA PHE A 97 24.08 -1.90 0.37
C PHE A 97 24.76 -1.42 -0.92
N ILE A 98 25.86 -2.09 -1.32
CA ILE A 98 26.59 -1.78 -2.55
C ILE A 98 25.80 -2.23 -3.78
N SER A 99 25.20 -3.43 -3.73
CA SER A 99 24.38 -3.99 -4.81
C SER A 99 22.89 -3.81 -4.52
N LEU A 100 22.10 -3.53 -5.56
CA LEU A 100 20.64 -3.49 -5.46
C LEU A 100 20.05 -4.86 -5.14
N ASP A 101 20.69 -5.94 -5.55
CA ASP A 101 20.24 -7.32 -5.28
C ASP A 101 20.44 -7.74 -3.82
N ALA A 102 21.19 -6.95 -3.03
CA ALA A 102 21.31 -7.14 -1.60
C ALA A 102 20.12 -6.63 -0.79
N TYR A 103 19.25 -5.81 -1.40
CA TYR A 103 18.00 -5.40 -0.78
C TYR A 103 16.93 -6.51 -0.92
N LYS A 104 15.91 -6.45 -0.06
CA LYS A 104 14.71 -7.27 -0.22
C LYS A 104 14.05 -7.05 -1.59
N GLU A 105 13.42 -8.10 -2.10
CA GLU A 105 12.63 -8.02 -3.33
C GLU A 105 11.40 -7.13 -3.13
N ASP A 106 11.09 -6.30 -4.13
CA ASP A 106 9.83 -5.56 -4.19
C ASP A 106 8.82 -6.41 -4.96
N LEU A 107 7.77 -6.87 -4.28
CA LEU A 107 6.67 -7.59 -4.90
C LEU A 107 5.74 -6.60 -5.59
N ILE A 108 5.52 -6.74 -6.89
CA ILE A 108 4.79 -5.75 -7.69
C ILE A 108 3.62 -6.44 -8.41
N ILE A 109 2.42 -5.88 -8.23
CA ILE A 109 1.20 -6.21 -9.00
C ILE A 109 0.78 -4.96 -9.76
N ALA A 110 0.98 -4.95 -11.07
CA ALA A 110 0.71 -3.80 -11.93
C ALA A 110 -0.58 -3.92 -12.74
N ASP A 111 -1.17 -5.12 -12.81
CA ASP A 111 -2.39 -5.38 -13.55
C ASP A 111 -3.61 -4.67 -12.97
N PHE A 112 -4.58 -4.33 -13.82
CA PHE A 112 -5.92 -4.03 -13.36
C PHE A 112 -6.59 -5.33 -12.93
N ILE A 113 -6.98 -5.41 -11.67
CA ILE A 113 -7.64 -6.57 -11.07
C ILE A 113 -9.02 -6.18 -10.55
N ASN A 114 -9.92 -7.14 -10.42
CA ASN A 114 -11.27 -6.92 -9.93
C ASN A 114 -11.31 -6.71 -8.40
N ASP A 115 -12.45 -6.30 -7.89
CA ASP A 115 -12.64 -6.01 -6.46
C ASP A 115 -12.42 -7.22 -5.57
N GLU A 116 -12.75 -8.45 -6.04
CA GLU A 116 -12.52 -9.67 -5.27
C GLU A 116 -11.02 -9.95 -5.09
N ALA A 117 -10.23 -9.75 -6.15
CA ALA A 117 -8.77 -9.87 -6.06
C ALA A 117 -8.15 -8.76 -5.18
N ILE A 118 -8.71 -7.54 -5.17
CA ILE A 118 -8.31 -6.49 -4.22
C ILE A 118 -8.60 -6.92 -2.79
N CYS A 119 -9.78 -7.49 -2.52
CA CYS A 119 -10.09 -8.04 -1.20
C CYS A 119 -9.14 -9.20 -0.82
N GLY A 120 -8.77 -10.05 -1.78
CA GLY A 120 -7.78 -11.11 -1.60
C GLY A 120 -6.39 -10.60 -1.21
N ILE A 121 -5.98 -9.42 -1.70
CA ILE A 121 -4.74 -8.76 -1.25
C ILE A 121 -4.86 -8.36 0.22
N HIS A 122 -5.98 -7.75 0.63
CA HIS A 122 -6.19 -7.39 2.04
C HIS A 122 -6.18 -8.61 2.96
N GLU A 123 -6.75 -9.75 2.54
CA GLU A 123 -6.72 -11.02 3.28
C GLU A 123 -5.33 -11.67 3.38
N SER A 124 -4.40 -11.27 2.52
CA SER A 124 -3.08 -11.89 2.40
C SER A 124 -1.95 -11.08 3.03
N CYS A 125 -2.24 -9.85 3.44
CA CYS A 125 -1.25 -8.90 3.92
C CYS A 125 -1.61 -8.41 5.34
N ASP A 126 -0.68 -7.73 6.01
CA ASP A 126 -0.79 -7.43 7.43
C ASP A 126 -0.86 -5.93 7.74
N CYS A 127 -0.10 -5.10 7.04
CA CYS A 127 0.00 -3.67 7.32
C CYS A 127 -0.12 -2.83 6.06
N PHE A 128 -1.17 -2.04 5.96
CA PHE A 128 -1.39 -1.13 4.84
C PHE A 128 -0.63 0.17 5.02
N VAL A 129 0.09 0.62 4.00
CA VAL A 129 0.90 1.85 4.08
C VAL A 129 0.49 2.84 2.99
N MET A 130 0.14 4.06 3.38
CA MET A 130 -0.24 5.15 2.46
C MET A 130 0.31 6.50 2.92
N PRO A 131 1.55 6.85 2.55
CA PRO A 131 2.17 8.14 2.90
C PRO A 131 1.80 9.24 1.91
N SER A 132 0.55 9.27 1.45
CA SER A 132 0.05 10.21 0.44
C SER A 132 0.13 11.65 0.92
N TYR A 133 0.46 12.59 0.04
CA TYR A 133 0.42 14.03 0.32
C TYR A 133 -1.00 14.60 0.50
N GLY A 134 -2.03 13.86 0.14
CA GLY A 134 -3.42 14.25 0.33
C GLY A 134 -4.40 13.23 -0.20
N GLU A 135 -5.45 12.96 0.56
CA GLU A 135 -6.54 12.04 0.23
C GLU A 135 -7.88 12.65 0.67
N ALA A 136 -8.89 12.52 -0.18
CA ALA A 136 -10.25 12.88 0.23
C ALA A 136 -10.79 11.85 1.24
N TRP A 137 -10.57 10.55 1.01
CA TRP A 137 -10.98 9.45 1.91
C TRP A 137 -9.95 8.35 2.03
N CYS A 138 -9.37 7.87 0.95
CA CYS A 138 -8.49 6.69 0.86
C CYS A 138 -9.25 5.36 1.13
N ILE A 139 -10.10 4.96 0.18
CA ILE A 139 -10.86 3.70 0.26
C ILE A 139 -9.97 2.49 0.61
N PRO A 140 -8.78 2.30 0.00
CA PRO A 140 -7.93 1.15 0.34
C PRO A 140 -7.47 1.11 1.79
N ALA A 141 -7.21 2.25 2.44
CA ALA A 141 -6.87 2.30 3.86
C ALA A 141 -8.07 1.94 4.74
N PHE A 142 -9.26 2.44 4.40
CA PHE A 142 -10.50 2.11 5.08
C PHE A 142 -10.82 0.61 4.95
N ASP A 143 -10.63 0.06 3.76
CA ASP A 143 -10.82 -1.37 3.50
C ASP A 143 -9.82 -2.22 4.27
N ALA A 144 -8.55 -1.84 4.30
CA ALA A 144 -7.53 -2.53 5.10
C ALA A 144 -7.96 -2.70 6.57
N MET A 145 -8.47 -1.62 7.18
CA MET A 145 -9.00 -1.69 8.55
C MET A 145 -10.19 -2.65 8.66
N GLY A 146 -11.09 -2.65 7.68
CA GLY A 146 -12.24 -3.56 7.65
C GLY A 146 -11.84 -5.03 7.54
N PHE A 147 -10.70 -5.34 6.95
CA PHE A 147 -10.08 -6.67 6.89
C PHE A 147 -9.20 -6.99 8.12
N GLY A 148 -9.06 -6.07 9.06
CA GLY A 148 -8.27 -6.26 10.28
C GLY A 148 -6.80 -5.86 10.15
N ASN A 149 -6.39 -5.27 9.02
CA ASN A 149 -5.02 -4.83 8.81
C ASN A 149 -4.77 -3.46 9.43
N THR A 150 -3.62 -3.28 10.06
CA THR A 150 -3.24 -2.00 10.64
C THR A 150 -2.80 -1.01 9.55
N PRO A 151 -3.41 0.18 9.41
CA PRO A 151 -2.94 1.19 8.46
C PRO A 151 -1.85 2.07 9.06
N ILE A 152 -0.86 2.43 8.24
CA ILE A 152 0.10 3.52 8.46
C ILE A 152 -0.20 4.57 7.40
N CYS A 153 -0.74 5.71 7.78
CA CYS A 153 -1.21 6.74 6.85
C CYS A 153 -0.71 8.13 7.25
N THR A 154 -0.62 9.03 6.29
CA THR A 154 -0.36 10.45 6.62
C THR A 154 -1.56 11.05 7.34
N ASN A 155 -1.30 11.91 8.33
CA ASN A 155 -2.32 12.62 9.12
C ASN A 155 -2.97 13.75 8.32
N VAL A 156 -3.60 13.42 7.18
CA VAL A 156 -4.25 14.40 6.29
C VAL A 156 -5.54 13.86 5.70
N GLY A 157 -6.49 14.77 5.47
CA GLY A 157 -7.77 14.48 4.81
C GLY A 157 -8.58 13.41 5.54
N GLY A 158 -9.33 12.60 4.79
CA GLY A 158 -10.21 11.59 5.37
C GLY A 158 -9.50 10.52 6.20
N MET A 159 -8.23 10.25 5.95
CA MET A 159 -7.46 9.29 6.75
C MET A 159 -7.34 9.72 8.21
N ALA A 160 -7.13 11.02 8.45
CA ALA A 160 -7.11 11.59 9.80
C ALA A 160 -8.45 11.37 10.55
N ASP A 161 -9.56 11.37 9.81
CA ASP A 161 -10.90 11.22 10.41
C ASP A 161 -11.21 9.78 10.84
N PHE A 162 -10.79 8.76 10.04
CA PHE A 162 -11.23 7.40 10.29
C PHE A 162 -10.17 6.46 10.89
N VAL A 163 -8.88 6.72 10.70
CA VAL A 163 -7.82 5.85 11.24
C VAL A 163 -7.80 5.90 12.77
N GLY A 164 -7.87 7.09 13.36
CA GLY A 164 -7.96 7.27 14.81
C GLY A 164 -6.89 6.47 15.57
N HIS A 165 -7.34 5.65 16.53
CA HIS A 165 -6.48 4.77 17.33
C HIS A 165 -6.30 3.36 16.75
N ALA A 166 -6.92 3.06 15.61
CA ALA A 166 -6.86 1.74 14.97
C ALA A 166 -5.65 1.59 14.01
N GLY A 167 -4.80 2.60 13.90
CA GLY A 167 -3.61 2.61 13.06
C GLY A 167 -2.62 3.68 13.49
N PHE A 168 -1.66 3.96 12.61
CA PHE A 168 -0.63 4.97 12.85
C PHE A 168 -0.81 6.13 11.87
N LEU A 169 -0.91 7.33 12.40
CA LEU A 169 -0.90 8.58 11.64
C LEU A 169 0.50 9.21 11.71
N ILE A 170 1.09 9.50 10.55
CA ILE A 170 2.41 10.11 10.40
C ILE A 170 2.27 11.54 9.88
N GLU A 171 3.13 12.45 10.35
CA GLU A 171 3.17 13.86 9.93
C GLU A 171 3.92 14.05 8.60
#